data_3704badc94fabce2513f8aa4bf319163
#
_entry.id   3704badc94fabce2513f8aa4bf319163
#
_cell.length_a   1.000
_cell.length_b   1.000
_cell.length_c   1.000
_cell.angle_alpha   90.00
_cell.angle_beta   90.00
_cell.angle_gamma   90.00
#
_symmetry.space_group_name_H-M   'P 1'
#
loop_
_entity.id
_entity.type
_entity.pdbx_description
1 polymer ?
#
loop_
_entity_poly.entity_id
_entity_poly.type
_entity_poly.pdbx_seq_one_letter_code
_entity_poly.pdbx_strand_id
1 'polypeptide(L)' 'MNEKQIRLRSREEVQDFVQAASNCNFDIDISYDRVIIDAKSFLGVLGLGVSRVLTV' A
#
# COMPACT_ATOMS: atom_id res chain seq x y z
N MET A 1 6.74 13.31 10.59
CA MET A 1 5.96 12.41 9.76
C MET A 1 6.66 11.09 9.61
N ASN A 2 5.90 10.02 9.71
CA ASN A 2 6.46 8.68 9.73
C ASN A 2 6.21 8.00 8.40
N GLU A 3 7.18 8.13 7.52
CA GLU A 3 7.15 7.40 6.28
C GLU A 3 7.93 6.10 6.43
N LYS A 4 7.40 5.03 5.87
CA LYS A 4 8.05 3.73 5.89
C LYS A 4 8.09 3.17 4.49
N GLN A 5 9.17 2.49 4.17
CA GLN A 5 9.27 1.76 2.92
C GLN A 5 8.91 0.31 3.19
N ILE A 6 8.08 -0.24 2.32
CA ILE A 6 7.65 -1.63 2.41
C ILE A 6 7.75 -2.27 1.05
N ARG A 7 7.79 -3.59 1.04
CA ARG A 7 7.73 -4.36 -0.20
C ARG A 7 6.64 -5.41 -0.08
N LEU A 8 5.67 -5.32 -0.96
CA LEU A 8 4.59 -6.31 -1.04
C LEU A 8 4.97 -7.29 -2.13
N ARG A 9 5.29 -8.52 -1.74
CA ARG A 9 5.91 -9.50 -2.63
C ARG A 9 4.90 -10.39 -3.33
N SER A 10 3.67 -10.43 -2.86
CA SER A 10 2.65 -11.28 -3.42
C SER A 10 1.31 -10.60 -3.30
N ARG A 11 0.33 -11.12 -4.05
CA ARG A 11 -1.03 -10.66 -3.97
C ARG A 11 -1.61 -10.82 -2.55
N GLU A 12 -1.21 -11.89 -1.87
CA GLU A 12 -1.69 -12.13 -0.51
C GLU A 12 -1.17 -11.09 0.45
N GLU A 13 0.09 -10.69 0.30
CA GLU A 13 0.65 -9.62 1.12
C GLU A 13 -0.05 -8.29 0.85
N VAL A 14 -0.40 -8.02 -0.41
CA VAL A 14 -1.17 -6.83 -0.75
C VAL A 14 -2.53 -6.87 -0.06
N GLN A 15 -3.19 -8.01 -0.09
CA GLN A 15 -4.49 -8.16 0.54
C GLN A 15 -4.41 -7.93 2.04
N ASP A 16 -3.40 -8.49 2.70
CA ASP A 16 -3.20 -8.32 4.14
C ASP A 16 -2.93 -6.85 4.47
N PHE A 17 -2.12 -6.18 3.66
CA PHE A 17 -1.81 -4.78 3.86
C PHE A 17 -3.07 -3.91 3.74
N VAL A 18 -3.85 -4.12 2.69
CA VAL A 18 -5.08 -3.35 2.46
C VAL A 18 -6.08 -3.59 3.58
N GLN A 19 -6.19 -4.83 4.04
CA GLN A 19 -7.09 -5.16 5.13
C GLN A 19 -6.67 -4.44 6.42
N ALA A 20 -5.38 -4.45 6.73
CA ALA A 20 -4.88 -3.74 7.90
C ALA A 20 -5.12 -2.24 7.80
N ALA A 21 -4.89 -1.66 6.63
CA ALA A 21 -5.14 -0.24 6.41
C ALA A 21 -6.62 0.10 6.55
N SER A 22 -7.50 -0.79 6.10
CA SER A 22 -8.94 -0.58 6.18
C SER A 22 -9.46 -0.60 7.60
N ASN A 23 -8.73 -1.20 8.52
CA ASN A 23 -9.11 -1.22 9.94
C ASN A 23 -8.66 0.03 10.70
N CYS A 24 -7.90 0.91 10.04
CA CYS A 24 -7.48 2.17 10.65
C CYS A 24 -8.59 3.23 10.56
N ASN A 25 -8.64 4.11 11.55
CA ASN A 25 -9.62 5.19 11.58
C ASN A 25 -9.18 6.42 10.81
N PHE A 26 -8.01 6.38 10.20
CA PHE A 26 -7.43 7.52 9.49
C PHE A 26 -6.98 7.07 8.10
N ASP A 27 -6.79 8.04 7.23
CA ASP A 27 -6.37 7.75 5.86
C ASP A 27 -4.90 7.39 5.82
N ILE A 28 -4.58 6.38 5.02
CA ILE A 28 -3.22 5.95 4.78
C ILE A 28 -3.00 5.94 3.28
N ASP A 29 -1.95 6.62 2.84
CA ASP A 29 -1.57 6.63 1.43
C ASP A 29 -0.34 5.76 1.21
N ILE A 30 -0.28 5.14 0.05
CA ILE A 30 0.89 4.38 -0.37
C ILE A 30 1.34 4.95 -1.71
N SER A 31 2.63 5.10 -1.88
CA SER A 31 3.15 5.71 -3.09
C SER A 31 4.31 4.94 -3.67
N TYR A 32 4.44 5.05 -4.99
CA TYR A 32 5.58 4.56 -5.74
C TYR A 32 5.88 5.60 -6.82
N ASP A 33 7.11 6.12 -6.80
CA ASP A 33 7.52 7.17 -7.73
C ASP A 33 6.58 8.38 -7.58
N ARG A 34 5.81 8.73 -8.60
CA ARG A 34 4.90 9.88 -8.57
C ARG A 34 3.44 9.49 -8.38
N VAL A 35 3.18 8.21 -8.20
CA VAL A 35 1.82 7.70 -8.05
C VAL A 35 1.50 7.55 -6.58
N ILE A 36 0.39 8.14 -6.16
CA ILE A 36 -0.10 8.06 -4.78
C ILE A 36 -1.47 7.42 -4.81
N ILE A 37 -1.63 6.36 -4.02
CA ILE A 37 -2.85 5.56 -4.01
C ILE A 37 -3.32 5.43 -2.56
N ASP A 38 -4.64 5.43 -2.38
CA ASP A 38 -5.23 5.13 -1.09
C ASP A 38 -4.91 3.68 -0.71
N ALA A 39 -4.28 3.48 0.45
CA ALA A 39 -3.87 2.15 0.90
C ALA A 39 -5.06 1.22 1.15
N LYS A 40 -6.28 1.75 1.24
CA LYS A 40 -7.48 0.94 1.39
C LYS A 40 -8.02 0.39 0.08
N SER A 41 -7.42 0.78 -1.04
CA SER A 41 -7.84 0.32 -2.36
C SER A 41 -6.97 -0.87 -2.78
N PHE A 42 -7.52 -2.07 -2.71
CA PHE A 42 -6.80 -3.29 -3.07
C PHE A 42 -6.32 -3.23 -4.53
N LEU A 43 -7.21 -2.86 -5.44
CA LEU A 43 -6.86 -2.79 -6.85
C LEU A 43 -5.83 -1.70 -7.13
N GLY A 44 -5.95 -0.55 -6.44
CA GLY A 44 -4.98 0.52 -6.59
C GLY A 44 -3.59 0.10 -6.11
N VAL A 45 -3.51 -0.52 -4.94
CA VAL A 45 -2.23 -0.97 -4.39
C VAL A 45 -1.62 -2.07 -5.27
N LEU A 46 -2.45 -3.01 -5.72
CA LEU A 46 -2.00 -4.07 -6.60
C LEU A 46 -1.49 -3.49 -7.92
N GLY A 47 -2.13 -2.43 -8.41
CA GLY A 47 -1.74 -1.75 -9.64
C GLY A 47 -0.38 -1.08 -9.57
N LEU A 48 0.09 -0.71 -8.37
CA LEU A 48 1.44 -0.19 -8.21
C LEU A 48 2.51 -1.25 -8.47
N GLY A 49 2.12 -2.52 -8.41
CA GLY A 49 2.98 -3.64 -8.72
C GLY A 49 3.51 -4.32 -7.47
N VAL A 50 3.64 -5.64 -7.56
CA VAL A 50 4.24 -6.42 -6.49
C VAL A 50 5.76 -6.40 -6.62
N SER A 51 6.45 -6.66 -5.52
CA SER A 51 7.92 -6.70 -5.46
C SER A 51 8.59 -5.37 -5.71
N ARG A 52 7.85 -4.26 -5.60
CA ARG A 52 8.42 -2.92 -5.66
C ARG A 52 8.52 -2.36 -4.25
N VAL A 53 9.51 -1.50 -4.02
CA VAL A 53 9.64 -0.80 -2.74
C VAL A 53 8.68 0.38 -2.77
N LEU A 54 7.73 0.37 -1.84
CA LEU A 54 6.67 1.38 -1.77
C LEU A 54 6.87 2.22 -0.51
N THR A 55 6.37 3.45 -0.56
CA THR A 55 6.41 4.36 0.59
C THR A 55 5.00 4.51 1.17
N VAL A 56 4.90 4.31 2.44
CA VAL A 56 3.62 4.40 3.17
C VAL A 56 3.54 5.69 3.94
#